data_fc908afafca02a061ca87b3b8fc992ed
#
_entry.id   fc908afafca02a061ca87b3b8fc992ed
#
_cell.length_a   1.000
_cell.length_b   1.000
_cell.length_c   1.000
_cell.angle_alpha   90.00
_cell.angle_beta   90.00
_cell.angle_gamma   90.00
#
_symmetry.space_group_name_H-M   'P 1'
#
loop_
_entity.id
_entity.type
_entity.pdbx_description
1 polymer ?
#
loop_
_entity_poly.entity_id
_entity_poly.type
_entity_poly.pdbx_seq_one_letter_code
_entity_poly.pdbx_strand_id
1 'polypeptide(L)'
;MANVTEAIILSSIKYSETSVIMKCYSGDYGVLSFIIKGIRSKKRTKFSLSSIEPLSIVEIEFNKLKKGELSHLKNIKSVVIYDDLRFNIIKSNIALFLSEFLSNILRFEEENIRMYVYIKYSLIHLD
;
A
#
# COMPACT_ATOMS: atom_id res chain seq x y z
N MET A 1 18.04 -12.37 -2.21
CA MET A 1 18.19 -10.91 -2.08
C MET A 1 16.85 -10.26 -1.80
N ALA A 2 16.83 -9.34 -0.86
CA ALA A 2 15.66 -8.54 -0.59
C ALA A 2 15.53 -7.44 -1.66
N ASN A 3 14.31 -7.18 -2.10
CA ASN A 3 13.99 -6.07 -2.97
C ASN A 3 13.36 -4.97 -2.14
N VAL A 4 13.66 -3.72 -2.49
CA VAL A 4 13.12 -2.54 -1.83
C VAL A 4 12.52 -1.64 -2.90
N THR A 5 11.28 -1.19 -2.68
CA THR A 5 10.65 -0.23 -3.57
C THR A 5 9.65 0.64 -2.81
N GLU A 6 9.39 1.80 -3.36
CA GLU A 6 8.34 2.69 -2.85
C GLU A 6 7.01 2.29 -3.48
N ALA A 7 5.95 2.36 -2.70
CA ALA A 7 4.63 1.95 -3.17
C ALA A 7 3.52 2.76 -2.51
N ILE A 8 2.39 2.82 -3.21
CA ILE A 8 1.15 3.43 -2.71
C ILE A 8 0.21 2.30 -2.34
N ILE A 9 -0.28 2.29 -1.10
CA ILE A 9 -1.22 1.28 -0.64
C ILE A 9 -2.58 1.52 -1.30
N LEU A 10 -3.10 0.51 -1.98
CA LEU A 10 -4.40 0.59 -2.64
C LEU A 10 -5.53 0.01 -1.79
N SER A 11 -5.28 -1.12 -1.16
CA SER A 11 -6.30 -1.78 -0.35
C SER A 11 -5.67 -2.73 0.66
N SER A 12 -6.41 -2.99 1.73
CA SER A 12 -6.07 -3.99 2.74
C SER A 12 -7.34 -4.75 3.06
N ILE A 13 -7.35 -6.05 2.79
CA ILE A 13 -8.52 -6.89 2.97
C ILE A 13 -8.23 -7.94 4.02
N LYS A 14 -9.15 -8.11 4.95
CA LYS A 14 -9.06 -9.17 5.96
C LYS A 14 -8.97 -10.53 5.26
N TYR A 15 -7.94 -11.31 5.58
CA TYR A 15 -7.73 -12.64 5.03
C TYR A 15 -8.05 -13.72 6.05
N SER A 16 -7.63 -13.53 7.29
CA SER A 16 -7.94 -14.41 8.42
C SER A 16 -8.17 -13.54 9.64
N GLU A 17 -8.39 -14.14 10.80
CA GLU A 17 -8.62 -13.37 12.03
C GLU A 17 -7.49 -12.38 12.33
N THR A 18 -6.26 -12.75 12.02
CA THR A 18 -5.08 -11.96 12.34
C THR A 18 -4.30 -11.45 11.13
N SER A 19 -4.68 -11.84 9.92
CA SER A 19 -3.93 -11.53 8.71
C SER A 19 -4.73 -10.69 7.73
N VAL A 20 -4.01 -9.91 6.91
CA VAL A 20 -4.60 -9.14 5.80
C VAL A 20 -3.85 -9.43 4.51
N ILE A 21 -4.53 -9.24 3.39
CA ILE A 21 -3.90 -9.15 2.07
C ILE A 21 -3.84 -7.67 1.72
N MET A 22 -2.63 -7.18 1.53
CA MET A 22 -2.36 -5.79 1.16
C MET A 22 -2.03 -5.72 -0.32
N LYS A 23 -2.74 -4.86 -1.04
CA LYS A 23 -2.44 -4.57 -2.44
C LYS A 23 -1.83 -3.18 -2.53
N CYS A 24 -0.75 -3.05 -3.28
CA CYS A 24 -0.07 -1.77 -3.46
C CYS A 24 0.37 -1.59 -4.91
N TYR A 25 0.66 -0.35 -5.27
CA TYR A 25 1.12 0.03 -6.59
C TYR A 25 2.53 0.63 -6.50
N SER A 26 3.46 0.05 -7.23
CA SER A 26 4.83 0.54 -7.33
C SER A 26 5.16 0.93 -8.77
N GLY A 27 6.05 1.90 -8.92
CA GLY A 27 6.52 2.29 -10.26
C GLY A 27 7.40 1.23 -10.90
N ASP A 28 8.17 0.51 -10.09
CA ASP A 28 9.16 -0.46 -10.56
C ASP A 28 8.55 -1.82 -10.89
N TYR A 29 7.50 -2.21 -10.20
CA TYR A 29 6.93 -3.56 -10.30
C TYR A 29 5.44 -3.58 -10.65
N GLY A 30 4.79 -2.41 -10.76
CA GLY A 30 3.34 -2.34 -10.95
C GLY A 30 2.59 -2.71 -9.68
N VAL A 31 1.45 -3.38 -9.83
CA VAL A 31 0.62 -3.79 -8.69
C VAL A 31 1.18 -5.06 -8.05
N LEU A 32 1.37 -5.01 -6.75
CA LEU A 32 1.89 -6.11 -5.94
C LEU A 32 0.89 -6.45 -4.84
N SER A 33 0.83 -7.72 -4.47
CA SER A 33 -0.02 -8.20 -3.37
C SER A 33 0.82 -8.97 -2.36
N PHE A 34 0.62 -8.67 -1.09
CA PHE A 34 1.34 -9.29 0.02
C PHE A 34 0.36 -9.76 1.09
N ILE A 35 0.69 -10.90 1.70
CA ILE A 35 0.01 -11.33 2.91
C ILE A 35 0.83 -10.85 4.11
N ILE A 36 0.15 -10.21 5.06
CA ILE A 36 0.77 -9.75 6.30
C ILE A 36 0.12 -10.51 7.45
N LYS A 37 0.87 -11.46 8.01
CA LYS A 37 0.38 -12.32 9.09
C LYS A 37 0.48 -11.61 10.43
N GLY A 38 -0.54 -11.80 11.26
CA GLY A 38 -0.53 -11.32 12.64
C GLY A 38 -0.75 -9.84 12.84
N ILE A 39 -0.95 -9.06 11.79
CA ILE A 39 -1.09 -7.59 11.91
C ILE A 39 -2.34 -7.18 12.72
N ARG A 40 -3.37 -8.03 12.72
CA ARG A 40 -4.62 -7.79 13.47
C ARG A 40 -4.62 -8.47 14.84
N SER A 41 -3.51 -9.13 15.20
CA SER A 41 -3.37 -9.79 16.49
C SER A 41 -3.30 -8.77 17.61
N LYS A 42 -3.82 -9.15 18.80
CA LYS A 42 -3.65 -8.35 20.01
C LYS A 42 -2.22 -8.34 20.51
N LYS A 43 -1.41 -9.30 20.07
CA LYS A 43 0.01 -9.36 20.41
C LYS A 43 0.77 -8.31 19.60
N ARG A 44 1.82 -7.76 20.19
CA ARG A 44 2.68 -6.81 19.51
C ARG A 44 3.32 -7.47 18.29
N THR A 45 3.09 -6.88 17.11
CA THR A 45 3.63 -7.40 15.86
C THR A 45 4.60 -6.40 15.25
N LYS A 46 5.38 -6.86 14.29
CA LYS A 46 6.32 -6.03 13.53
C LYS A 46 5.62 -4.93 12.73
N PHE A 47 4.38 -5.19 12.28
CA PHE A 47 3.62 -4.28 11.45
C PHE A 47 2.42 -3.74 12.21
N SER A 48 2.00 -2.51 11.91
CA SER A 48 0.79 -1.91 12.46
C SER A 48 -0.23 -1.67 11.36
N LEU A 49 -1.53 -1.73 11.71
CA LEU A 49 -2.60 -1.46 10.75
C LEU A 49 -2.52 -0.04 10.17
N SER A 50 -2.05 0.92 10.94
CA SER A 50 -1.90 2.29 10.47
C SER A 50 -0.89 2.43 9.33
N SER A 51 0.09 1.55 9.26
CA SER A 51 1.11 1.55 8.21
C SER A 51 0.55 1.17 6.84
N ILE A 52 -0.58 0.47 6.82
CA ILE A 52 -1.18 -0.04 5.57
C ILE A 52 -2.53 0.57 5.25
N GLU A 53 -2.82 1.75 5.79
CA GLU A 53 -4.03 2.48 5.42
C GLU A 53 -4.01 2.85 3.93
N PRO A 54 -5.17 2.80 3.25
CA PRO A 54 -5.24 3.15 1.84
C PRO A 54 -4.63 4.52 1.54
N LEU A 55 -3.94 4.61 0.41
CA LEU A 55 -3.20 5.77 -0.09
C LEU A 55 -1.95 6.15 0.72
N SER A 56 -1.56 5.38 1.73
CA SER A 56 -0.25 5.56 2.38
C SER A 56 0.86 5.36 1.35
N ILE A 57 1.88 6.21 1.41
CA ILE A 57 3.06 6.09 0.57
C ILE A 57 4.17 5.52 1.45
N VAL A 58 4.64 4.34 1.10
CA VAL A 58 5.53 3.54 1.94
C VAL A 58 6.70 3.02 1.13
N GLU A 59 7.77 2.65 1.84
CA GLU A 59 8.85 1.84 1.30
C GLU A 59 8.64 0.43 1.80
N ILE A 60 8.62 -0.53 0.89
CA ILE A 60 8.43 -1.94 1.22
C ILE A 60 9.67 -2.73 0.90
N GLU A 61 9.96 -3.73 1.73
CA GLU A 61 11.03 -4.68 1.54
C GLU A 61 10.43 -6.07 1.47
N PHE A 62 10.80 -6.82 0.44
CA PHE A 62 10.26 -8.15 0.20
C PHE A 62 11.28 -9.04 -0.49
N ASN A 63 11.10 -10.35 -0.39
CA ASN A 63 11.91 -11.32 -1.11
C ASN A 63 11.41 -11.43 -2.55
N LYS A 64 12.16 -12.17 -3.37
CA LYS A 64 11.81 -12.37 -4.78
C LYS A 64 10.36 -12.84 -4.92
N LEU A 65 9.61 -12.13 -5.78
CA LEU A 65 8.24 -12.48 -6.08
C LEU A 65 8.19 -13.71 -6.97
N LYS A 66 7.28 -14.63 -6.64
CA LYS A 66 6.90 -15.72 -7.53
C LYS A 66 5.64 -15.29 -8.27
N LYS A 67 5.65 -15.41 -9.58
CA LYS A 67 4.52 -15.01 -10.42
C LYS A 67 3.27 -15.78 -10.01
N GLY A 68 2.20 -15.04 -9.71
CA GLY A 68 0.91 -15.62 -9.36
C GLY A 68 0.74 -16.05 -7.91
N GLU A 69 1.75 -15.87 -7.07
CA GLU A 69 1.68 -16.21 -5.65
C GLU A 69 1.69 -14.96 -4.77
N LEU A 70 1.02 -15.05 -3.62
CA LEU A 70 1.11 -14.02 -2.59
C LEU A 70 2.47 -14.12 -1.92
N SER A 71 3.15 -13.00 -1.82
CA SER A 71 4.45 -12.91 -1.17
C SER A 71 4.30 -12.37 0.24
N HIS A 72 5.32 -12.62 1.06
CA HIS A 72 5.39 -12.08 2.42
C HIS A 72 6.22 -10.81 2.43
N LEU A 73 5.72 -9.82 3.15
CA LEU A 73 6.42 -8.57 3.36
C LEU A 73 7.49 -8.76 4.44
N LYS A 74 8.71 -8.31 4.18
CA LYS A 74 9.79 -8.31 5.18
C LYS A 74 9.73 -7.07 6.06
N ASN A 75 9.48 -5.91 5.47
CA ASN A 75 9.43 -4.66 6.20
C ASN A 75 8.60 -3.62 5.46
N ILE A 76 8.08 -2.66 6.20
CA ILE A 76 7.34 -1.52 5.67
C ILE A 76 7.69 -0.28 6.48
N LYS A 77 7.88 0.83 5.78
CA LYS A 77 8.26 2.09 6.40
C LYS A 77 7.54 3.23 5.70
N SER A 78 6.98 4.16 6.47
CA SER A 78 6.31 5.34 5.89
C SER A 78 7.32 6.25 5.22
N VAL A 79 7.02 6.69 4.00
CA VAL A 79 7.83 7.65 3.24
C VAL A 79 7.23 9.04 3.38
N VAL A 80 5.91 9.15 3.29
CA VAL A 80 5.19 10.41 3.42
C VAL A 80 4.22 10.30 4.58
N ILE A 81 4.23 11.29 5.45
CA ILE A 81 3.25 11.41 6.53
C ILE A 81 2.30 12.53 6.14
N TYR A 82 1.03 12.19 5.94
CA TYR A 82 0.02 13.19 5.58
C TYR A 82 -0.33 14.07 6.77
N ASP A 83 -0.42 15.37 6.54
CA ASP A 83 -0.77 16.35 7.58
C ASP A 83 -2.28 16.44 7.79
N ASP A 84 -3.05 16.39 6.71
CA ASP A 84 -4.47 16.72 6.72
C ASP A 84 -5.36 15.64 6.10
N LEU A 85 -4.85 14.88 5.15
CA LEU A 85 -5.63 13.91 4.37
C LEU A 85 -6.40 12.91 5.25
N ARG A 86 -5.84 12.53 6.39
CA ARG A 86 -6.42 11.56 7.31
C ARG A 86 -7.39 12.17 8.32
N PHE A 87 -7.25 13.45 8.60
CA PHE A 87 -7.96 14.13 9.68
C PHE A 87 -9.07 15.04 9.19
N ASN A 88 -8.98 15.54 7.96
CA ASN A 88 -10.02 16.33 7.36
C ASN A 88 -11.08 15.42 6.77
N ILE A 89 -12.32 15.57 7.23
CA ILE A 89 -13.43 14.68 6.83
C ILE A 89 -13.66 14.68 5.32
N ILE A 90 -13.58 15.84 4.67
CA ILE A 90 -13.78 15.94 3.23
C ILE A 90 -12.65 15.24 2.49
N LYS A 91 -11.42 15.50 2.87
CA LYS A 91 -10.25 14.90 2.24
C LYS A 91 -10.19 13.39 2.49
N SER A 92 -10.54 12.92 3.68
CA SER A 92 -10.54 11.50 3.97
C SER A 92 -11.61 10.74 3.17
N ASN A 93 -12.76 11.35 2.92
CA ASN A 93 -13.78 10.77 2.05
C ASN A 93 -13.32 10.73 0.59
N ILE A 94 -12.66 11.77 0.11
CA ILE A 94 -12.05 11.79 -1.22
C ILE A 94 -10.99 10.68 -1.32
N ALA A 95 -10.19 10.51 -0.27
CA ALA A 95 -9.16 9.48 -0.23
C ALA A 95 -9.74 8.06 -0.32
N LEU A 96 -10.84 7.79 0.38
CA LEU A 96 -11.54 6.50 0.27
C LEU A 96 -12.03 6.23 -1.15
N PHE A 97 -12.62 7.24 -1.79
CA PHE A 97 -13.06 7.13 -3.18
C PHE A 97 -11.87 6.87 -4.11
N LEU A 98 -10.79 7.63 -3.93
CA LEU A 98 -9.61 7.48 -4.78
C LEU A 98 -8.95 6.12 -4.61
N SER A 99 -8.87 5.59 -3.39
CA SER A 99 -8.27 4.28 -3.16
C SER A 99 -9.03 3.19 -3.90
N GLU A 100 -10.36 3.23 -3.87
CA GLU A 100 -11.20 2.28 -4.60
C GLU A 100 -11.07 2.46 -6.12
N PHE A 101 -11.12 3.71 -6.58
CA PHE A 101 -10.97 4.04 -7.99
C PHE A 101 -9.62 3.55 -8.53
N LEU A 102 -8.53 3.87 -7.84
CA LEU A 102 -7.19 3.45 -8.24
C LEU A 102 -7.02 1.94 -8.20
N SER A 103 -7.62 1.27 -7.21
CA SER A 103 -7.58 -0.19 -7.13
C SER A 103 -8.20 -0.84 -8.36
N ASN A 104 -9.26 -0.24 -8.90
CA ASN A 104 -9.94 -0.76 -10.09
C ASN A 104 -9.16 -0.46 -11.38
N ILE A 105 -8.69 0.78 -11.57
CA ILE A 105 -8.03 1.16 -12.82
C ILE A 105 -6.60 0.64 -12.93
N LEU A 106 -5.91 0.46 -11.81
CA LEU A 106 -4.52 -0.01 -11.78
C LEU A 106 -4.39 -1.52 -11.61
N ARG A 107 -5.50 -2.23 -11.54
CA ARG A 107 -5.56 -3.65 -11.17
C ARG A 107 -4.60 -4.55 -11.96
N PHE A 108 -4.39 -4.27 -13.22
CA PHE A 108 -3.52 -5.03 -14.11
C PHE A 108 -2.30 -4.25 -14.57
N GLU A 109 -2.02 -3.11 -13.93
CA GLU A 109 -0.93 -2.25 -14.37
C GLU A 109 0.42 -2.89 -14.08
N GLU A 110 1.29 -2.83 -15.10
CA GLU A 110 2.67 -3.28 -14.99
C GLU A 110 3.55 -2.10 -14.56
N GLU A 111 4.88 -2.27 -14.56
CA GLU A 111 5.81 -1.23 -14.21
C GLU A 111 5.57 0.04 -15.02
N ASN A 112 5.45 1.17 -14.34
CA ASN A 112 5.26 2.48 -14.97
C ASN A 112 5.66 3.57 -13.98
N ILE A 113 6.93 3.95 -14.02
CA ILE A 113 7.49 4.91 -13.07
C ILE A 113 6.83 6.28 -13.22
N ARG A 114 6.54 6.71 -14.44
CA ARG A 114 5.89 8.02 -14.69
C ARG A 114 4.50 8.09 -14.07
N MET A 115 3.71 7.04 -14.22
CA MET A 115 2.37 6.96 -13.64
C MET A 115 2.45 6.98 -12.12
N TYR A 116 3.38 6.22 -11.55
CA TYR A 116 3.59 6.19 -10.11
C TYR A 116 3.94 7.58 -9.56
N VAL A 117 4.91 8.25 -10.18
CA VAL A 117 5.34 9.58 -9.75
C VAL A 117 4.19 10.58 -9.84
N TYR A 118 3.42 10.52 -10.92
CA TYR A 118 2.25 11.39 -11.09
C TYR A 118 1.22 11.19 -9.97
N ILE A 119 0.87 9.95 -9.68
CA ILE A 119 -0.12 9.65 -8.63
C ILE A 119 0.42 10.07 -7.26
N LYS A 120 1.68 9.75 -6.97
CA LYS A 120 2.30 10.11 -5.69
C LYS A 120 2.22 11.61 -5.42
N TYR A 121 2.63 12.43 -6.38
CA TYR A 121 2.64 13.87 -6.18
C TYR A 121 1.24 14.47 -6.20
N SER A 122 0.32 13.85 -6.91
CA SER A 122 -1.10 14.24 -6.84
C SER A 122 -1.67 14.03 -5.44
N LEU A 123 -1.33 12.91 -4.79
CA LEU A 123 -1.76 12.64 -3.42
C LEU A 123 -1.13 13.61 -2.42
N ILE A 124 0.15 13.91 -2.57
CA ILE A 124 0.84 14.89 -1.73
C ILE A 124 0.20 16.27 -1.89
N HIS A 125 -0.16 16.63 -3.10
CA HIS A 125 -0.82 17.90 -3.38
C HIS A 125 -2.24 17.96 -2.80
N LEU A 126 -2.97 16.84 -2.83
CA LEU A 126 -4.30 16.74 -2.24
C LEU A 126 -4.26 16.95 -0.71
N ASP A 127 -3.21 16.42 -0.08
CA ASP A 127 -3.00 16.58 1.36
C ASP A 127 -2.84 18.07 1.70
#